data_ea51878f5c6af6b59e91b86a4cbe2dad
#
_entry.id   ea51878f5c6af6b59e91b86a4cbe2dad
#
_cell.length_a   1.000
_cell.length_b   1.000
_cell.length_c   1.000
_cell.angle_alpha   90.00
_cell.angle_beta   90.00
_cell.angle_gamma   90.00
#
_symmetry.space_group_name_H-M   'P 1'
#
loop_
_entity.id
_entity.type
_entity.pdbx_description
1 polymer ?
#
loop_
_entity_poly.entity_id
_entity_poly.type
_entity_poly.pdbx_seq_one_letter_code
_entity_poly.pdbx_strand_id
1 'polypeptide(L)'
;VTLQSGRPFTVGLLPAIDNSNTGRAALGFGSNDRPNQTGSPALSDASVERWFDTEAFVFPAFGSFGNTGRNTLEGPGFANVNLALLKGVALSDAARVQLRLEAFNLFNRTNLDLPDAFLGSPTFGQIRSARPARRLQLGLKLMF
;
A
#
# COMPACT_ATOMS: atom_id res chain seq x y z
N VAL A 1 11.38 11.17 -10.12
CA VAL A 1 9.99 10.82 -10.44
C VAL A 1 9.85 9.31 -10.32
N THR A 2 8.80 8.86 -9.65
CA THR A 2 8.44 7.44 -9.53
C THR A 2 6.99 7.27 -9.94
N LEU A 3 6.75 6.41 -10.93
CA LEU A 3 5.41 6.02 -11.38
C LEU A 3 5.33 4.49 -11.35
N GLN A 4 4.30 3.95 -10.74
CA GLN A 4 4.08 2.51 -10.65
C GLN A 4 2.60 2.21 -10.85
N SER A 5 2.30 1.13 -11.58
CA SER A 5 0.96 0.52 -11.60
C SER A 5 0.59 0.01 -10.21
N GLY A 6 -0.65 -0.39 -10.04
CA GLY A 6 -1.10 -1.00 -8.81
C GLY A 6 -0.31 -2.26 -8.46
N ARG A 7 -0.05 -2.47 -7.19
CA ARG A 7 0.61 -3.69 -6.72
C ARG A 7 -0.40 -4.83 -6.68
N PRO A 8 -0.04 -6.01 -7.21
CA PRO A 8 -0.90 -7.18 -7.09
C PRO A 8 -1.00 -7.64 -5.64
N PHE A 9 -2.17 -8.12 -5.24
CA PHE A 9 -2.40 -8.68 -3.91
C PHE A 9 -3.34 -9.88 -3.95
N THR A 10 -3.39 -10.62 -2.84
CA THR A 10 -4.16 -11.86 -2.69
C THR A 10 -5.18 -11.68 -1.58
N VAL A 11 -6.41 -12.10 -1.82
CA VAL A 11 -7.42 -12.20 -0.77
C VAL A 11 -7.16 -13.46 0.05
N GLY A 12 -7.14 -13.31 1.38
CA GLY A 12 -6.99 -14.39 2.35
C GLY A 12 -8.11 -14.39 3.37
N LEU A 13 -8.16 -15.40 4.21
CA LEU A 13 -8.95 -15.38 5.42
C LEU A 13 -8.17 -14.64 6.51
N LEU A 14 -8.85 -14.12 7.54
CA LEU A 14 -8.17 -13.56 8.71
C LEU A 14 -7.14 -14.56 9.27
N PRO A 15 -5.96 -14.10 9.72
CA PRO A 15 -4.91 -14.98 10.24
C PRO A 15 -5.36 -15.91 11.38
N ALA A 16 -6.39 -15.52 12.14
CA ALA A 16 -6.94 -16.33 13.22
C ALA A 16 -7.89 -17.45 12.73
N ILE A 17 -8.21 -17.48 11.44
CA ILE A 17 -9.17 -18.47 10.87
C ILE A 17 -8.38 -19.58 10.17
N ASP A 18 -8.35 -20.74 10.76
CA ASP A 18 -7.83 -21.98 10.18
C ASP A 18 -8.99 -22.81 9.60
N ASN A 19 -9.53 -22.33 8.47
CA ASN A 19 -10.69 -22.99 7.85
C ASN A 19 -10.35 -24.38 7.30
N SER A 20 -9.13 -24.56 6.82
CA SER A 20 -8.65 -25.86 6.31
C SER A 20 -8.39 -26.89 7.40
N ASN A 21 -8.35 -26.47 8.67
CA ASN A 21 -8.03 -27.28 9.85
C ASN A 21 -6.65 -27.96 9.71
N THR A 22 -5.68 -27.26 9.12
CA THR A 22 -4.32 -27.76 8.92
C THR A 22 -3.28 -27.18 9.87
N GLY A 23 -3.69 -26.27 10.76
CA GLY A 23 -2.80 -25.55 11.67
C GLY A 23 -1.95 -24.46 10.98
N ARG A 24 -2.13 -24.23 9.67
CA ARG A 24 -1.30 -23.28 8.92
C ARG A 24 -1.55 -21.83 9.32
N ALA A 25 -2.77 -21.49 9.72
CA ALA A 25 -3.10 -20.14 10.17
C ALA A 25 -2.22 -19.69 11.35
N ALA A 26 -1.81 -20.62 12.21
CA ALA A 26 -0.93 -20.35 13.33
C ALA A 26 0.53 -20.06 12.95
N LEU A 27 0.95 -20.40 11.72
CA LEU A 27 2.32 -20.20 11.27
C LEU A 27 2.65 -18.75 10.88
N GLY A 28 1.65 -17.90 10.68
CA GLY A 28 1.83 -16.51 10.22
C GLY A 28 2.42 -16.44 8.79
N PHE A 29 3.01 -15.29 8.45
CA PHE A 29 3.76 -15.08 7.20
C PHE A 29 3.02 -15.38 5.88
N GLY A 30 1.71 -15.05 5.81
CA GLY A 30 0.92 -15.24 4.60
C GLY A 30 0.56 -16.70 4.31
N SER A 31 0.63 -17.55 5.32
CA SER A 31 0.13 -18.93 5.28
C SER A 31 -1.39 -19.04 5.45
N ASN A 32 -2.06 -17.89 5.46
CA ASN A 32 -3.50 -17.80 5.58
C ASN A 32 -4.22 -18.66 4.54
N ASP A 33 -5.29 -19.29 4.97
CA ASP A 33 -6.24 -19.91 4.05
C ASP A 33 -6.85 -18.83 3.13
N ARG A 34 -7.27 -19.25 1.97
CA ARG A 34 -7.91 -18.36 0.98
C ARG A 34 -9.38 -18.67 0.86
N PRO A 35 -10.22 -17.65 0.57
CA PRO A 35 -11.64 -17.86 0.36
C PRO A 35 -11.94 -18.57 -0.97
N ASN A 36 -13.20 -18.93 -1.18
CA ASN A 36 -13.71 -19.20 -2.50
C ASN A 36 -14.06 -17.89 -3.20
N GLN A 37 -13.67 -17.77 -4.46
CA GLN A 37 -14.12 -16.73 -5.36
C GLN A 37 -15.27 -17.28 -6.19
N THR A 38 -16.44 -16.62 -6.09
CA THR A 38 -17.69 -17.02 -6.73
C THR A 38 -18.08 -16.14 -7.91
N GLY A 39 -17.41 -14.97 -8.04
CA GLY A 39 -17.70 -13.99 -9.08
C GLY A 39 -16.49 -13.16 -9.46
N SER A 40 -16.68 -12.16 -10.33
CA SER A 40 -15.67 -11.18 -10.65
C SER A 40 -15.52 -10.19 -9.51
N PRO A 41 -14.32 -10.01 -8.95
CA PRO A 41 -14.08 -9.01 -7.92
C PRO A 41 -13.85 -7.59 -8.47
N ALA A 42 -13.81 -7.42 -9.80
CA ALA A 42 -13.56 -6.12 -10.42
C ALA A 42 -14.77 -5.20 -10.30
N LEU A 43 -14.54 -3.95 -9.88
CA LEU A 43 -15.52 -2.88 -9.85
C LEU A 43 -15.14 -1.81 -10.87
N SER A 44 -16.15 -1.24 -11.55
CA SER A 44 -15.98 -0.08 -12.43
C SER A 44 -15.89 1.23 -11.66
N ASP A 45 -16.35 1.26 -10.41
CA ASP A 45 -16.47 2.41 -9.51
C ASP A 45 -15.73 2.18 -8.19
N ALA A 46 -14.56 1.54 -8.26
CA ALA A 46 -13.73 1.28 -7.09
C ALA A 46 -13.44 2.57 -6.29
N SER A 47 -13.65 2.51 -4.99
CA SER A 47 -13.45 3.63 -4.05
C SER A 47 -12.60 3.21 -2.85
N VAL A 48 -12.29 4.18 -1.98
CA VAL A 48 -11.55 3.92 -0.74
C VAL A 48 -12.33 3.02 0.21
N GLU A 49 -13.66 3.15 0.21
CA GLU A 49 -14.59 2.37 1.02
C GLU A 49 -14.82 0.97 0.46
N ARG A 50 -14.67 0.81 -0.87
CA ARG A 50 -14.90 -0.46 -1.56
C ARG A 50 -13.98 -0.53 -2.79
N TRP A 51 -12.80 -1.12 -2.63
CA TRP A 51 -11.81 -1.22 -3.69
C TRP A 51 -12.12 -2.34 -4.69
N PHE A 52 -12.73 -3.40 -4.23
CA PHE A 52 -13.15 -4.54 -5.04
C PHE A 52 -14.48 -5.10 -4.54
N ASP A 53 -15.13 -5.96 -5.32
CA ASP A 53 -16.37 -6.58 -4.91
C ASP A 53 -16.12 -7.64 -3.84
N THR A 54 -16.50 -7.31 -2.60
CA THR A 54 -16.33 -8.17 -1.44
C THR A 54 -17.29 -9.36 -1.44
N GLU A 55 -18.45 -9.25 -2.13
CA GLU A 55 -19.45 -10.31 -2.23
C GLU A 55 -18.98 -11.44 -3.17
N ALA A 56 -17.98 -11.17 -4.03
CA ALA A 56 -17.35 -12.18 -4.86
C ALA A 56 -16.55 -13.22 -4.06
N PHE A 57 -16.40 -13.06 -2.74
CA PHE A 57 -15.62 -13.94 -1.88
C PHE A 57 -16.47 -14.51 -0.75
N VAL A 58 -16.42 -15.84 -0.59
CA VAL A 58 -17.14 -16.56 0.46
C VAL A 58 -16.20 -17.52 1.20
N PHE A 59 -16.54 -17.83 2.43
CA PHE A 59 -15.81 -18.86 3.18
C PHE A 59 -15.95 -20.22 2.48
N PRO A 60 -14.86 -21.00 2.33
CA PRO A 60 -14.96 -22.38 1.90
C PRO A 60 -15.67 -23.25 2.95
N ALA A 61 -16.10 -24.44 2.56
CA ALA A 61 -16.57 -25.42 3.52
C ALA A 61 -15.47 -25.72 4.57
N PHE A 62 -15.84 -25.88 5.84
CA PHE A 62 -14.87 -26.19 6.89
C PHE A 62 -14.07 -27.45 6.56
N GLY A 63 -12.78 -27.44 6.84
CA GLY A 63 -11.84 -28.52 6.49
C GLY A 63 -11.39 -28.51 5.02
N SER A 64 -11.72 -27.46 4.26
CA SER A 64 -11.31 -27.34 2.85
C SER A 64 -10.55 -26.04 2.57
N PHE A 65 -9.74 -26.06 1.50
CA PHE A 65 -9.09 -24.85 0.95
C PHE A 65 -10.02 -24.15 -0.03
N GLY A 66 -9.92 -22.83 -0.09
CA GLY A 66 -10.60 -22.04 -1.10
C GLY A 66 -9.87 -22.05 -2.45
N ASN A 67 -10.59 -21.60 -3.48
CA ASN A 67 -10.13 -21.60 -4.87
C ASN A 67 -9.49 -20.28 -5.32
N THR A 68 -9.50 -19.22 -4.49
CA THR A 68 -8.92 -17.92 -4.88
C THR A 68 -7.45 -18.04 -5.24
N GLY A 69 -7.08 -17.50 -6.40
CA GLY A 69 -5.69 -17.45 -6.87
C GLY A 69 -4.80 -16.50 -6.06
N ARG A 70 -3.50 -16.54 -6.31
CA ARG A 70 -2.55 -15.55 -5.79
C ARG A 70 -2.50 -14.34 -6.73
N ASN A 71 -2.39 -13.13 -6.13
CA ASN A 71 -2.15 -11.89 -6.89
C ASN A 71 -3.18 -11.66 -8.01
N THR A 72 -4.45 -12.00 -7.74
CA THR A 72 -5.55 -11.88 -8.70
C THR A 72 -6.18 -10.49 -8.72
N LEU A 73 -5.86 -9.66 -7.74
CA LEU A 73 -6.34 -8.29 -7.62
C LEU A 73 -5.19 -7.32 -7.70
N GLU A 74 -5.49 -6.09 -8.12
CA GLU A 74 -4.54 -5.00 -8.24
C GLU A 74 -4.97 -3.83 -7.35
N GLY A 75 -4.02 -3.31 -6.57
CA GLY A 75 -4.23 -2.17 -5.69
C GLY A 75 -4.10 -0.82 -6.42
N PRO A 76 -4.13 0.29 -5.68
CA PRO A 76 -3.94 1.61 -6.25
C PRO A 76 -2.56 1.79 -6.88
N GLY A 77 -2.51 2.56 -7.97
CA GLY A 77 -1.26 3.02 -8.56
C GLY A 77 -0.55 4.05 -7.68
N PHE A 78 0.76 4.15 -7.83
CA PHE A 78 1.62 5.06 -7.09
C PHE A 78 2.28 6.08 -8.03
N ALA A 79 2.24 7.37 -7.64
CA ALA A 79 2.98 8.41 -8.35
C ALA A 79 3.59 9.40 -7.34
N ASN A 80 4.90 9.62 -7.47
CA ASN A 80 5.64 10.51 -6.59
C ASN A 80 6.69 11.30 -7.34
N VAL A 81 6.80 12.59 -7.03
CA VAL A 81 7.85 13.48 -7.52
C VAL A 81 8.52 14.13 -6.33
N ASN A 82 9.83 13.98 -6.24
CA ASN A 82 10.66 14.67 -5.27
C ASN A 82 11.54 15.69 -5.98
N LEU A 83 11.77 16.83 -5.34
CA LEU A 83 12.62 17.91 -5.83
C LEU A 83 13.63 18.27 -4.74
N ALA A 84 14.88 18.49 -5.15
CA ALA A 84 15.92 19.05 -4.28
C ALA A 84 16.61 20.21 -5.00
N LEU A 85 16.73 21.34 -4.32
CA LEU A 85 17.44 22.52 -4.77
C LEU A 85 18.58 22.79 -3.79
N LEU A 86 19.78 22.99 -4.32
CA LEU A 86 20.96 23.31 -3.53
C LEU A 86 21.58 24.59 -4.09
N LYS A 87 21.93 25.52 -3.20
CA LYS A 87 22.65 26.74 -3.54
C LYS A 87 23.82 26.95 -2.57
N GLY A 88 25.03 26.98 -3.12
CA GLY A 88 26.21 27.37 -2.39
C GLY A 88 26.52 28.86 -2.62
N VAL A 89 26.85 29.58 -1.55
CA VAL A 89 27.29 30.98 -1.57
C VAL A 89 28.59 31.08 -0.79
N ALA A 90 29.66 31.58 -1.42
CA ALA A 90 30.88 31.91 -0.72
C ALA A 90 30.65 33.22 0.07
N LEU A 91 30.95 33.21 1.35
CA LEU A 91 30.91 34.41 2.21
C LEU A 91 32.30 35.06 2.29
N SER A 92 33.36 34.26 2.22
CA SER A 92 34.75 34.66 2.14
C SER A 92 35.59 33.53 1.54
N ASP A 93 36.89 33.72 1.42
CA ASP A 93 37.80 32.67 0.92
C ASP A 93 37.80 31.41 1.81
N ALA A 94 37.48 31.56 3.11
CA ALA A 94 37.47 30.49 4.08
C ALA A 94 36.08 30.06 4.51
N ALA A 95 35.02 30.77 4.13
CA ALA A 95 33.66 30.47 4.59
C ALA A 95 32.65 30.37 3.46
N ARG A 96 31.82 29.34 3.52
CA ARG A 96 30.74 29.07 2.56
C ARG A 96 29.44 28.69 3.26
N VAL A 97 28.33 29.14 2.72
CA VAL A 97 26.99 28.72 3.12
C VAL A 97 26.36 27.90 2.02
N GLN A 98 25.78 26.77 2.39
CA GLN A 98 24.95 25.95 1.50
C GLN A 98 23.51 25.96 2.00
N LEU A 99 22.62 26.43 1.14
CA LEU A 99 21.18 26.31 1.31
C LEU A 99 20.68 25.07 0.58
N ARG A 100 19.80 24.30 1.24
CA ARG A 100 19.18 23.11 0.67
C ARG A 100 17.67 23.17 0.92
N LEU A 101 16.89 23.12 -0.15
CA LEU A 101 15.45 22.97 -0.11
C LEU A 101 15.08 21.62 -0.72
N GLU A 102 14.34 20.81 0.02
CA GLU A 102 13.84 19.53 -0.44
C GLU A 102 12.33 19.47 -0.31
N ALA A 103 11.68 18.96 -1.35
CA ALA A 103 10.26 18.69 -1.36
C ALA A 103 10.04 17.22 -1.70
N PHE A 104 9.48 16.48 -0.75
CA PHE A 104 9.03 15.10 -0.96
C PHE A 104 7.54 15.11 -1.24
N ASN A 105 7.12 14.33 -2.25
CA ASN A 105 5.76 14.36 -2.77
C ASN A 105 5.35 15.79 -3.16
N LEU A 106 6.09 16.38 -4.09
CA LEU A 106 5.99 17.78 -4.49
C LEU A 106 4.54 18.22 -4.80
N PHE A 107 3.78 17.38 -5.51
CA PHE A 107 2.40 17.67 -5.91
C PHE A 107 1.36 17.34 -4.85
N ASN A 108 1.79 16.86 -3.66
CA ASN A 108 0.90 16.44 -2.58
C ASN A 108 -0.16 15.43 -3.03
N ARG A 109 0.22 14.50 -3.92
CA ARG A 109 -0.68 13.44 -4.36
C ARG A 109 -0.95 12.46 -3.22
N THR A 110 -2.21 12.13 -3.01
CA THR A 110 -2.58 11.03 -2.12
C THR A 110 -2.25 9.70 -2.79
N ASN A 111 -1.26 9.01 -2.28
CA ASN A 111 -0.88 7.67 -2.72
C ASN A 111 -1.44 6.67 -1.71
N LEU A 112 -2.48 5.97 -2.10
CA LEU A 112 -3.18 5.01 -1.26
C LEU A 112 -2.35 3.75 -1.06
N ASP A 113 -2.49 3.11 0.11
CA ASP A 113 -1.94 1.77 0.38
C ASP A 113 -2.88 0.69 -0.18
N LEU A 114 -2.53 -0.59 0.00
CA LEU A 114 -3.38 -1.69 -0.41
C LEU A 114 -4.66 -1.74 0.44
N PRO A 115 -5.77 -2.20 -0.12
CA PRO A 115 -6.99 -2.46 0.63
C PRO A 115 -6.79 -3.61 1.63
N ASP A 116 -7.63 -3.63 2.66
CA ASP A 116 -7.74 -4.80 3.53
C ASP A 116 -8.25 -5.99 2.70
N ALA A 117 -7.43 -7.01 2.59
CA ALA A 117 -7.65 -8.19 1.77
C ALA A 117 -8.05 -9.43 2.61
N PHE A 118 -8.43 -9.26 3.87
CA PHE A 118 -8.74 -10.39 4.75
C PHE A 118 -10.25 -10.56 4.91
N LEU A 119 -10.83 -11.59 4.28
CA LEU A 119 -12.22 -11.97 4.50
C LEU A 119 -12.44 -12.33 5.98
N GLY A 120 -13.48 -11.76 6.58
CA GLY A 120 -13.76 -11.81 8.03
C GLY A 120 -13.30 -10.55 8.77
N SER A 121 -12.53 -9.67 8.14
CA SER A 121 -12.20 -8.36 8.69
C SER A 121 -13.39 -7.39 8.58
N PRO A 122 -13.64 -6.54 9.58
CA PRO A 122 -14.68 -5.51 9.50
C PRO A 122 -14.40 -4.43 8.43
N THR A 123 -13.16 -4.36 7.93
CA THR A 123 -12.71 -3.40 6.93
C THR A 123 -12.37 -4.06 5.60
N PHE A 124 -12.80 -5.30 5.39
CA PHE A 124 -12.56 -6.06 4.17
C PHE A 124 -12.97 -5.26 2.91
N GLY A 125 -12.03 -5.11 1.98
CA GLY A 125 -12.20 -4.33 0.75
C GLY A 125 -11.94 -2.83 0.89
N GLN A 126 -11.70 -2.30 2.10
CA GLN A 126 -11.47 -0.87 2.33
C GLN A 126 -9.98 -0.52 2.34
N ILE A 127 -9.65 0.68 1.87
CA ILE A 127 -8.33 1.27 2.02
C ILE A 127 -8.34 2.18 3.25
N ARG A 128 -7.52 1.88 4.24
CA ARG A 128 -7.49 2.56 5.54
C ARG A 128 -6.28 3.45 5.75
N SER A 129 -5.32 3.40 4.83
CA SER A 129 -4.08 4.16 4.94
C SER A 129 -3.60 4.69 3.60
N ALA A 130 -2.76 5.70 3.66
CA ALA A 130 -2.09 6.29 2.51
C ALA A 130 -0.63 6.60 2.89
N ARG A 131 0.22 6.70 1.88
CA ARG A 131 1.60 7.14 2.02
C ARG A 131 1.66 8.58 2.53
N PRO A 132 2.81 8.98 3.12
CA PRO A 132 2.96 10.33 3.66
C PRO A 132 2.62 11.44 2.66
N ALA A 133 1.92 12.46 3.14
CA ALA A 133 1.67 13.69 2.43
C ALA A 133 2.98 14.44 2.12
N ARG A 134 2.90 15.54 1.39
CA ARG A 134 4.05 16.39 1.07
C ARG A 134 4.80 16.81 2.32
N ARG A 135 6.13 16.66 2.27
CA ARG A 135 7.04 17.20 3.27
C ARG A 135 8.02 18.15 2.61
N LEU A 136 8.21 19.31 3.24
CA LEU A 136 9.21 20.30 2.85
C LEU A 136 10.30 20.32 3.91
N GLN A 137 11.55 20.33 3.48
CA GLN A 137 12.71 20.40 4.36
C GLN A 137 13.63 21.52 3.89
N LEU A 138 14.00 22.39 4.82
CA LEU A 138 15.00 23.43 4.61
C LEU A 138 16.24 23.10 5.44
N GLY A 139 17.38 23.11 4.78
CA GLY A 139 18.68 22.91 5.43
C GLY A 139 19.59 24.09 5.16
N LEU A 140 20.35 24.48 6.18
CA LEU A 140 21.45 25.44 6.11
C LEU A 140 22.72 24.76 6.63
N LYS A 141 23.78 24.81 5.82
CA LYS A 141 25.09 24.31 6.23
C LYS A 141 26.12 25.44 6.11
N LEU A 142 26.79 25.75 7.19
CA LEU A 142 27.95 26.65 7.22
C LEU A 142 29.21 25.79 7.21
N MET A 143 30.15 26.16 6.35
CA MET A 143 31.48 25.55 6.24
C MET A 143 32.51 26.64 6.38
N PHE A 144 33.53 26.42 7.25
CA PHE A 144 34.62 27.34 7.53
C PHE A 144 35.89 26.54 7.78
#